data_331ebace435697101cee1a584b5249ba
#
_entry.id   331ebace435697101cee1a584b5249ba
#
_cell.length_a   1.000
_cell.length_b   1.000
_cell.length_c   1.000
_cell.angle_alpha   90.00
_cell.angle_beta   90.00
_cell.angle_gamma   90.00
#
_symmetry.space_group_name_H-M   'P 1'
#
loop_
_entity.id
_entity.type
_entity.pdbx_description
1 polymer ?
#
loop_
_entity_poly.entity_id
_entity_poly.type
_entity_poly.pdbx_seq_one_letter_code
_entity_poly.pdbx_strand_id
1 'polypeptide(L)'
;MSLNQLEQKLLKDSCTDDIVEKKGVPQDENKILTPEDIQHDVSILARMLINVYVGWPFLSDTKKLQIFEILDALYSNNTTISAKAFYDKLSPILDIIQDGHFSFHFYGRHFANKLHKKQNVGGNINPDKKSLITELRADSVAVIGLSHMYTGIYRDYKDDYNGNWAMKQLIDFKSKLKSSRALILDLRDNMGGELRFAGEISHYLCPDNDSFIHDFYVRINPDAMKLNNHYNIPDKITLQDTDIPDLKHLTKSFKDECVIDTVNYDKNIYILTNTATVSSAELLIYKLKKHPNVKIIGDNTGGALKYCRSRGVVCPHSHIAIFVGTIGMPFIEPNFELHGFTPDIKCIDGQNAFNIALNEINNKNIKFNCNNRCI
;
A
#
# COMPACT_ATOMS: atom_id res chain seq x y z
N MET A 1 12.47 33.43 -0.72
CA MET A 1 11.01 33.38 -0.49
C MET A 1 10.76 32.44 0.66
N SER A 2 9.84 32.75 1.59
CA SER A 2 9.48 31.79 2.65
C SER A 2 8.65 30.62 2.08
N LEU A 3 8.59 29.49 2.80
CA LEU A 3 7.74 28.35 2.42
C LEU A 3 6.30 28.80 2.13
N ASN A 4 5.72 29.62 3.00
CA ASN A 4 4.34 30.12 2.85
C ASN A 4 4.15 30.99 1.61
N GLN A 5 5.15 31.80 1.24
CA GLN A 5 5.11 32.62 0.02
C GLN A 5 5.21 31.76 -1.25
N LEU A 6 6.03 30.69 -1.22
CA LEU A 6 6.13 29.74 -2.33
C LEU A 6 4.83 28.96 -2.50
N GLU A 7 4.25 28.51 -1.41
CA GLU A 7 2.95 27.81 -1.40
C GLU A 7 1.85 28.68 -2.03
N GLN A 8 1.69 29.92 -1.58
CA GLN A 8 0.70 30.84 -2.12
C GLN A 8 0.93 31.13 -3.62
N LYS A 9 2.19 31.29 -4.03
CA LYS A 9 2.54 31.47 -5.44
C LYS A 9 2.13 30.27 -6.29
N LEU A 10 2.50 29.07 -5.86
CA LEU A 10 2.29 27.85 -6.62
C LEU A 10 0.83 27.40 -6.69
N LEU A 11 -0.02 27.79 -5.74
CA LEU A 11 -1.45 27.47 -5.74
C LEU A 11 -2.31 28.45 -6.53
N LYS A 12 -1.73 29.54 -7.05
CA LYS A 12 -2.48 30.68 -7.60
C LYS A 12 -3.31 30.33 -8.84
N ASP A 13 -2.76 29.51 -9.75
CA ASP A 13 -3.34 29.27 -11.08
C ASP A 13 -4.16 27.97 -11.14
N SER A 14 -4.59 27.43 -9.99
CA SER A 14 -5.49 26.28 -9.91
C SER A 14 -6.51 26.45 -8.80
N CYS A 15 -7.62 25.72 -8.91
CA CYS A 15 -8.66 25.69 -7.89
C CYS A 15 -9.10 24.24 -7.58
N THR A 16 -10.00 24.08 -6.61
CA THR A 16 -10.52 22.76 -6.24
C THR A 16 -11.19 22.04 -7.42
N ASP A 17 -11.74 22.79 -8.39
CA ASP A 17 -12.40 22.17 -9.55
C ASP A 17 -11.43 21.51 -10.52
N ASP A 18 -10.15 21.87 -10.50
CA ASP A 18 -9.09 21.22 -11.29
C ASP A 18 -8.72 19.83 -10.72
N ILE A 19 -9.07 19.56 -9.46
CA ILE A 19 -8.85 18.26 -8.82
C ILE A 19 -9.91 17.27 -9.27
N VAL A 20 -9.66 16.64 -10.42
CA VAL A 20 -10.57 15.68 -11.04
C VAL A 20 -9.83 14.37 -11.34
N GLU A 21 -10.34 13.25 -10.82
CA GLU A 21 -9.85 11.93 -11.19
C GLU A 21 -10.22 11.64 -12.66
N LYS A 22 -9.25 11.73 -13.57
CA LYS A 22 -9.43 11.42 -15.01
C LYS A 22 -8.75 10.10 -15.33
N LYS A 23 -9.45 9.23 -16.08
CA LYS A 23 -8.91 7.94 -16.56
C LYS A 23 -8.77 7.98 -18.10
N GLY A 24 -7.74 7.29 -18.60
CA GLY A 24 -7.65 6.98 -20.04
C GLY A 24 -7.34 8.16 -20.96
N VAL A 25 -6.67 9.21 -20.46
CA VAL A 25 -6.24 10.32 -21.30
C VAL A 25 -5.03 9.88 -22.14
N PRO A 26 -5.07 9.97 -23.49
CA PRO A 26 -3.92 9.71 -24.35
C PRO A 26 -2.77 10.65 -23.97
N GLN A 27 -1.57 10.10 -23.85
CA GLN A 27 -0.37 10.87 -23.52
C GLN A 27 0.51 11.02 -24.77
N ASP A 28 1.01 12.24 -25.00
CA ASP A 28 1.95 12.55 -26.08
C ASP A 28 3.20 13.22 -25.46
N GLU A 29 4.33 12.49 -25.46
CA GLU A 29 5.59 12.98 -24.89
C GLU A 29 6.16 14.19 -25.64
N ASN A 30 5.83 14.30 -26.92
CA ASN A 30 6.30 15.37 -27.79
C ASN A 30 5.38 16.59 -27.76
N LYS A 31 4.22 16.52 -27.07
CA LYS A 31 3.32 17.66 -26.91
C LYS A 31 4.10 18.84 -26.35
N ILE A 32 4.03 19.95 -27.04
CA ILE A 32 4.67 21.21 -26.61
C ILE A 32 3.73 21.91 -25.62
N LEU A 33 4.27 22.28 -24.47
CA LEU A 33 3.60 23.04 -23.42
C LEU A 33 4.06 24.49 -23.47
N THR A 34 3.10 25.41 -23.45
CA THR A 34 3.39 26.82 -23.28
C THR A 34 3.75 27.14 -21.82
N PRO A 35 4.32 28.34 -21.52
CA PRO A 35 4.53 28.74 -20.12
C PRO A 35 3.24 28.70 -19.28
N GLU A 36 2.11 29.12 -19.84
CA GLU A 36 0.80 29.13 -19.19
C GLU A 36 0.32 27.70 -18.90
N ASP A 37 0.49 26.77 -19.85
CA ASP A 37 0.19 25.34 -19.66
C ASP A 37 1.00 24.76 -18.49
N ILE A 38 2.29 25.10 -18.43
CA ILE A 38 3.21 24.65 -17.37
C ILE A 38 2.81 25.23 -16.02
N GLN A 39 2.51 26.52 -15.95
CA GLN A 39 2.08 27.18 -14.71
C GLN A 39 0.82 26.54 -14.13
N HIS A 40 -0.19 26.28 -14.98
CA HIS A 40 -1.42 25.63 -14.55
C HIS A 40 -1.18 24.21 -14.06
N ASP A 41 -0.46 23.38 -14.82
CA ASP A 41 -0.16 22.00 -14.43
C ASP A 41 0.68 21.92 -13.14
N VAL A 42 1.70 22.81 -12.99
CA VAL A 42 2.49 22.91 -11.75
C VAL A 42 1.61 23.29 -10.57
N SER A 43 0.65 24.19 -10.77
CA SER A 43 -0.25 24.63 -9.71
C SER A 43 -1.17 23.46 -9.24
N ILE A 44 -1.64 22.63 -10.17
CA ILE A 44 -2.40 21.40 -9.84
C ILE A 44 -1.51 20.40 -9.08
N LEU A 45 -0.27 20.19 -9.55
CA LEU A 45 0.68 19.30 -8.86
C LEU A 45 0.99 19.78 -7.43
N ALA A 46 1.22 21.08 -7.25
CA ALA A 46 1.42 21.69 -5.94
C ALA A 46 0.20 21.47 -5.03
N ARG A 47 -1.01 21.66 -5.56
CA ARG A 47 -2.27 21.46 -4.83
C ARG A 47 -2.43 20.00 -4.38
N MET A 48 -2.11 19.04 -5.25
CA MET A 48 -2.13 17.63 -4.89
C MET A 48 -1.16 17.29 -3.77
N LEU A 49 0.05 17.86 -3.78
CA LEU A 49 1.04 17.66 -2.73
C LEU A 49 0.61 18.31 -1.42
N ILE A 50 0.25 19.59 -1.45
CA ILE A 50 0.01 20.41 -0.25
C ILE A 50 -1.31 20.02 0.42
N ASN A 51 -2.38 19.83 -0.35
CA ASN A 51 -3.73 19.70 0.18
C ASN A 51 -4.24 18.24 0.21
N VAL A 52 -3.77 17.38 -0.70
CA VAL A 52 -4.30 16.01 -0.82
C VAL A 52 -3.37 14.97 -0.23
N TYR A 53 -2.07 15.08 -0.46
CA TYR A 53 -1.10 14.11 0.03
C TYR A 53 -1.08 14.10 1.57
N VAL A 54 -1.48 12.98 2.16
CA VAL A 54 -1.53 12.83 3.62
C VAL A 54 -0.16 12.89 4.29
N GLY A 55 0.90 12.55 3.55
CA GLY A 55 2.28 12.60 4.03
C GLY A 55 2.90 14.00 4.05
N TRP A 56 2.31 14.98 3.35
CA TRP A 56 2.86 16.34 3.23
C TRP A 56 3.17 17.02 4.58
N PRO A 57 2.26 17.00 5.58
CA PRO A 57 2.53 17.63 6.88
C PRO A 57 3.73 17.04 7.61
N PHE A 58 4.08 15.78 7.34
CA PHE A 58 5.16 15.06 8.00
C PHE A 58 6.52 15.19 7.30
N LEU A 59 6.57 15.84 6.14
CA LEU A 59 7.85 16.17 5.49
C LEU A 59 8.55 17.29 6.27
N SER A 60 9.87 17.18 6.38
CA SER A 60 10.67 18.28 6.93
C SER A 60 10.60 19.51 6.05
N ASP A 61 10.79 20.69 6.63
CA ASP A 61 10.82 21.96 5.88
C ASP A 61 11.89 21.95 4.79
N THR A 62 13.04 21.30 5.02
CA THR A 62 14.07 21.12 4.00
C THR A 62 13.56 20.36 2.78
N LYS A 63 12.86 19.26 2.99
CA LYS A 63 12.26 18.49 1.89
C LYS A 63 11.18 19.27 1.15
N LYS A 64 10.31 19.98 1.88
CA LYS A 64 9.29 20.86 1.29
C LYS A 64 9.93 21.96 0.45
N LEU A 65 10.99 22.57 0.95
CA LEU A 65 11.73 23.62 0.22
C LEU A 65 12.33 23.07 -1.09
N GLN A 66 12.99 21.91 -1.03
CA GLN A 66 13.55 21.27 -2.23
C GLN A 66 12.47 20.97 -3.29
N ILE A 67 11.28 20.49 -2.86
CA ILE A 67 10.16 20.27 -3.77
C ILE A 67 9.66 21.57 -4.38
N PHE A 68 9.52 22.61 -3.55
CA PHE A 68 9.08 23.91 -4.03
C PHE A 68 10.09 24.58 -4.97
N GLU A 69 11.38 24.39 -4.78
CA GLU A 69 12.42 24.89 -5.71
C GLU A 69 12.27 24.25 -7.10
N ILE A 70 11.99 22.95 -7.17
CA ILE A 70 11.72 22.25 -8.43
C ILE A 70 10.44 22.80 -9.09
N LEU A 71 9.36 22.90 -8.33
CA LEU A 71 8.08 23.39 -8.84
C LEU A 71 8.15 24.86 -9.24
N ASP A 72 8.85 25.71 -8.46
CA ASP A 72 9.01 27.13 -8.75
C ASP A 72 9.88 27.39 -10.00
N ALA A 73 10.92 26.58 -10.20
CA ALA A 73 11.73 26.64 -11.41
C ALA A 73 10.91 26.31 -12.66
N LEU A 74 9.99 25.37 -12.56
CA LEU A 74 9.05 25.02 -13.64
C LEU A 74 7.99 26.11 -13.84
N TYR A 75 7.38 26.57 -12.76
CA TYR A 75 6.34 27.61 -12.76
C TYR A 75 6.86 28.94 -13.34
N SER A 76 8.11 29.28 -13.08
CA SER A 76 8.76 30.50 -13.57
C SER A 76 9.41 30.33 -14.95
N ASN A 77 9.25 29.19 -15.60
CA ASN A 77 9.80 28.94 -16.92
C ASN A 77 9.04 29.73 -17.99
N ASN A 78 9.72 30.60 -18.71
CA ASN A 78 9.14 31.46 -19.75
C ASN A 78 9.34 30.88 -21.17
N THR A 79 9.72 29.63 -21.30
CA THR A 79 9.95 28.99 -22.59
C THR A 79 9.06 27.72 -22.72
N THR A 80 8.71 27.42 -23.96
CA THR A 80 8.01 26.16 -24.25
C THR A 80 8.94 24.97 -24.03
N ILE A 81 8.38 23.87 -23.48
CA ILE A 81 9.09 22.60 -23.34
C ILE A 81 8.17 21.44 -23.76
N SER A 82 8.73 20.30 -24.11
CA SER A 82 7.92 19.10 -24.33
C SER A 82 7.39 18.52 -23.02
N ALA A 83 6.25 17.82 -23.08
CA ALA A 83 5.68 17.10 -21.92
C ALA A 83 6.70 16.12 -21.32
N LYS A 84 7.54 15.49 -22.16
CA LYS A 84 8.65 14.64 -21.70
C LYS A 84 9.66 15.43 -20.87
N ALA A 85 10.10 16.60 -21.34
CA ALA A 85 11.05 17.44 -20.62
C ALA A 85 10.44 17.98 -19.30
N PHE A 86 9.16 18.30 -19.30
CA PHE A 86 8.42 18.66 -18.09
C PHE A 86 8.43 17.50 -17.06
N TYR A 87 8.10 16.29 -17.51
CA TYR A 87 8.15 15.09 -16.67
C TYR A 87 9.56 14.84 -16.08
N ASP A 88 10.62 14.92 -16.92
CA ASP A 88 11.99 14.67 -16.47
C ASP A 88 12.41 15.66 -15.37
N LYS A 89 11.94 16.90 -15.45
CA LYS A 89 12.18 17.93 -14.42
C LYS A 89 11.40 17.70 -13.12
N LEU A 90 10.25 17.01 -13.16
CA LEU A 90 9.46 16.63 -11.97
C LEU A 90 10.02 15.40 -11.28
N SER A 91 10.68 14.49 -12.00
CA SER A 91 11.08 13.18 -11.49
C SER A 91 11.96 13.20 -10.22
N PRO A 92 12.81 14.24 -9.93
CA PRO A 92 13.56 14.29 -8.68
C PRO A 92 12.68 14.37 -7.43
N ILE A 93 11.43 14.83 -7.54
CA ILE A 93 10.48 14.86 -6.40
C ILE A 93 10.24 13.45 -5.85
N LEU A 94 10.29 12.40 -6.69
CA LEU A 94 10.15 11.01 -6.28
C LEU A 94 11.24 10.58 -5.29
N ASP A 95 12.47 11.07 -5.48
CA ASP A 95 13.60 10.74 -4.61
C ASP A 95 13.54 11.53 -3.27
N ILE A 96 12.87 12.68 -3.25
CA ILE A 96 12.69 13.50 -2.05
C ILE A 96 11.58 12.92 -1.16
N ILE A 97 10.44 12.56 -1.75
CA ILE A 97 9.25 12.09 -1.01
C ILE A 97 9.46 10.69 -0.44
N GLN A 98 10.01 9.77 -1.22
CA GLN A 98 10.31 8.39 -0.78
C GLN A 98 9.09 7.66 -0.18
N ASP A 99 7.95 7.70 -0.87
CA ASP A 99 6.70 7.05 -0.49
C ASP A 99 6.31 6.02 -1.56
N GLY A 100 5.97 4.79 -1.14
CA GLY A 100 5.61 3.68 -2.02
C GLY A 100 4.33 3.92 -2.83
N HIS A 101 3.44 4.78 -2.37
CA HIS A 101 2.18 5.13 -3.05
C HIS A 101 2.24 6.48 -3.77
N PHE A 102 3.39 7.17 -3.74
CA PHE A 102 3.61 8.41 -4.49
C PHE A 102 4.24 8.12 -5.85
N SER A 103 3.61 8.60 -6.92
CA SER A 103 4.14 8.38 -8.28
C SER A 103 3.69 9.44 -9.28
N PHE A 104 4.52 9.62 -10.32
CA PHE A 104 4.10 10.26 -11.56
C PHE A 104 3.95 9.20 -12.66
N HIS A 105 2.88 9.31 -13.44
CA HIS A 105 2.63 8.41 -14.58
C HIS A 105 2.66 9.19 -15.87
N PHE A 106 3.46 8.68 -16.80
CA PHE A 106 3.56 9.22 -18.14
C PHE A 106 3.78 8.06 -19.13
N TYR A 107 3.00 7.99 -20.18
CA TYR A 107 3.13 6.93 -21.22
C TYR A 107 2.92 5.49 -20.74
N GLY A 108 1.99 5.23 -19.85
CA GLY A 108 1.78 3.87 -19.32
C GLY A 108 3.01 3.31 -18.59
N ARG A 109 4.04 4.11 -18.40
CA ARG A 109 5.18 3.77 -17.56
C ARG A 109 4.85 4.19 -16.14
N HIS A 110 4.73 3.23 -15.26
CA HIS A 110 4.74 3.48 -13.83
C HIS A 110 6.16 3.90 -13.43
N PHE A 111 6.36 5.17 -13.16
CA PHE A 111 7.52 5.63 -12.42
C PHE A 111 7.10 5.89 -10.98
N ALA A 112 6.96 4.82 -10.25
CA ALA A 112 7.00 4.89 -8.83
C ALA A 112 8.47 4.98 -8.41
N ASN A 113 8.70 5.44 -7.19
CA ASN A 113 10.00 5.55 -6.55
C ASN A 113 10.87 4.28 -6.69
N LYS A 114 12.02 4.26 -6.02
CA LYS A 114 12.99 3.13 -6.02
C LYS A 114 12.38 1.75 -5.77
N LEU A 115 11.22 1.69 -5.12
CA LEU A 115 10.49 0.45 -4.88
C LEU A 115 10.17 -0.29 -6.18
N HIS A 116 9.59 0.41 -7.16
CA HIS A 116 9.25 -0.19 -8.46
C HIS A 116 10.46 -0.40 -9.37
N LYS A 117 11.54 0.41 -9.22
CA LYS A 117 12.80 0.18 -9.96
C LYS A 117 13.50 -1.11 -9.52
N LYS A 118 13.41 -1.49 -8.23
CA LYS A 118 13.98 -2.75 -7.71
C LYS A 118 13.14 -3.97 -8.06
N GLN A 119 11.84 -3.79 -8.26
CA GLN A 119 10.93 -4.92 -8.40
C GLN A 119 10.85 -5.49 -9.81
N ASN A 120 11.37 -4.79 -10.85
CA ASN A 120 11.14 -5.17 -12.26
C ASN A 120 9.67 -5.55 -12.55
N VAL A 121 8.77 -5.07 -11.68
CA VAL A 121 7.36 -5.45 -11.64
C VAL A 121 6.57 -4.44 -12.46
N GLY A 122 6.77 -4.49 -13.76
CA GLY A 122 5.64 -4.34 -14.64
C GLY A 122 4.83 -5.63 -14.51
N GLY A 123 4.33 -5.90 -13.32
CA GLY A 123 3.53 -7.08 -13.05
C GLY A 123 2.22 -6.92 -13.80
N ASN A 124 2.16 -7.42 -15.01
CA ASN A 124 0.93 -8.00 -15.49
C ASN A 124 0.50 -8.96 -14.39
N ILE A 125 -0.51 -8.55 -13.61
CA ILE A 125 -1.26 -9.49 -12.77
C ILE A 125 -1.63 -10.59 -13.74
N ASN A 126 -0.91 -11.72 -13.67
CA ASN A 126 -1.20 -12.85 -14.54
C ASN A 126 -2.65 -13.26 -14.19
N PRO A 127 -3.63 -13.01 -15.06
CA PRO A 127 -5.04 -13.29 -14.76
C PRO A 127 -5.27 -14.79 -14.51
N ASP A 128 -4.34 -15.65 -14.94
CA ASP A 128 -4.40 -17.09 -14.75
C ASP A 128 -3.77 -17.55 -13.42
N LYS A 129 -3.03 -16.67 -12.71
CA LYS A 129 -2.47 -17.00 -11.40
C LYS A 129 -3.61 -16.97 -10.37
N LYS A 130 -3.99 -18.13 -9.84
CA LYS A 130 -4.99 -18.22 -8.76
C LYS A 130 -4.59 -17.26 -7.64
N SER A 131 -5.48 -16.35 -7.28
CA SER A 131 -5.24 -15.33 -6.24
C SER A 131 -5.07 -15.93 -4.84
N LEU A 132 -5.65 -17.09 -4.62
CA LEU A 132 -5.56 -17.86 -3.38
C LEU A 132 -5.28 -19.34 -3.69
N ILE A 133 -4.28 -19.88 -3.00
CA ILE A 133 -3.98 -21.33 -2.99
C ILE A 133 -4.12 -21.80 -1.55
N THR A 134 -4.80 -22.93 -1.37
CA THR A 134 -4.88 -23.63 -0.08
C THR A 134 -4.53 -25.09 -0.29
N GLU A 135 -3.56 -25.60 0.48
CA GLU A 135 -3.07 -26.98 0.38
C GLU A 135 -2.77 -27.53 1.77
N LEU A 136 -3.16 -28.77 2.02
CA LEU A 136 -2.60 -29.58 3.11
C LEU A 136 -1.66 -30.60 2.48
N ARG A 137 -0.38 -30.44 2.70
CA ARG A 137 0.69 -31.30 2.18
C ARG A 137 0.68 -32.68 2.89
N ALA A 138 1.30 -33.67 2.25
CA ALA A 138 1.42 -35.03 2.80
C ALA A 138 2.17 -35.09 4.14
N ASP A 139 3.08 -34.09 4.39
CA ASP A 139 3.80 -33.93 5.65
C ASP A 139 3.00 -33.16 6.71
N SER A 140 1.70 -32.98 6.51
CA SER A 140 0.77 -32.25 7.39
C SER A 140 1.12 -30.75 7.58
N VAL A 141 1.86 -30.13 6.67
CA VAL A 141 2.05 -28.68 6.64
C VAL A 141 0.95 -28.07 5.79
N ALA A 142 0.22 -27.12 6.37
CA ALA A 142 -0.73 -26.30 5.61
C ALA A 142 0.00 -25.19 4.85
N VAL A 143 -0.46 -24.90 3.63
CA VAL A 143 0.02 -23.79 2.83
C VAL A 143 -1.16 -22.92 2.43
N ILE A 144 -1.06 -21.63 2.67
CA ILE A 144 -1.96 -20.59 2.16
C ILE A 144 -1.09 -19.64 1.35
N GLY A 145 -1.30 -19.58 0.04
CA GLY A 145 -0.61 -18.65 -0.85
C GLY A 145 -1.56 -17.56 -1.32
N LEU A 146 -1.16 -16.30 -1.17
CA LEU A 146 -1.93 -15.13 -1.57
C LEU A 146 -1.10 -14.32 -2.57
N SER A 147 -1.52 -14.25 -3.83
CA SER A 147 -0.82 -13.46 -4.85
C SER A 147 -1.19 -11.96 -4.81
N HIS A 148 -2.33 -11.63 -4.19
CA HIS A 148 -2.81 -10.27 -3.95
C HIS A 148 -3.90 -10.28 -2.87
N MET A 149 -4.23 -9.09 -2.35
CA MET A 149 -5.22 -8.91 -1.29
C MET A 149 -6.57 -8.44 -1.86
N TYR A 150 -7.10 -9.15 -2.87
CA TYR A 150 -8.42 -8.89 -3.43
C TYR A 150 -9.35 -10.07 -3.23
N THR A 151 -10.56 -9.78 -2.81
CA THR A 151 -11.60 -10.80 -2.56
C THR A 151 -12.31 -11.29 -3.83
N GLY A 152 -11.95 -10.77 -4.99
CA GLY A 152 -12.60 -11.08 -6.28
C GLY A 152 -13.80 -10.20 -6.62
N ILE A 153 -14.19 -9.29 -5.73
CA ILE A 153 -15.41 -8.45 -5.86
C ILE A 153 -15.27 -7.32 -6.89
N TYR A 154 -14.09 -7.04 -7.44
CA TYR A 154 -13.85 -5.82 -8.22
C TYR A 154 -14.46 -5.80 -9.63
N ARG A 155 -15.02 -6.89 -10.16
CA ARG A 155 -15.58 -6.88 -11.53
C ARG A 155 -17.08 -6.85 -11.67
N ASP A 156 -17.85 -7.30 -10.65
CA ASP A 156 -19.33 -7.32 -10.76
C ASP A 156 -20.00 -6.90 -9.44
N TYR A 157 -20.02 -5.60 -9.21
CA TYR A 157 -20.51 -4.98 -7.96
C TYR A 157 -22.03 -5.07 -7.75
N LYS A 158 -22.79 -5.80 -8.55
CA LYS A 158 -24.24 -5.66 -8.50
C LYS A 158 -25.01 -6.74 -7.75
N ASP A 159 -24.48 -7.95 -7.56
CA ASP A 159 -25.40 -9.02 -7.15
C ASP A 159 -24.98 -10.00 -6.06
N ASP A 160 -23.77 -9.92 -5.44
CA ASP A 160 -23.52 -10.90 -4.41
C ASP A 160 -22.53 -10.42 -3.33
N TYR A 161 -23.06 -9.82 -2.28
CA TYR A 161 -22.32 -9.60 -1.02
C TYR A 161 -21.90 -10.91 -0.34
N ASN A 162 -22.45 -12.05 -0.79
CA ASN A 162 -22.02 -13.39 -0.42
C ASN A 162 -20.81 -13.89 -1.21
N GLY A 163 -20.30 -13.11 -2.15
CA GLY A 163 -19.25 -13.47 -3.09
C GLY A 163 -17.81 -13.26 -2.61
N ASN A 164 -17.52 -13.21 -1.32
CA ASN A 164 -16.14 -13.29 -0.84
C ASN A 164 -15.60 -14.73 -1.00
N TRP A 165 -15.39 -15.12 -2.28
CA TRP A 165 -14.96 -16.49 -2.62
C TRP A 165 -13.63 -16.85 -1.93
N ALA A 166 -12.74 -15.89 -1.69
CA ALA A 166 -11.47 -16.14 -1.03
C ALA A 166 -11.68 -16.51 0.44
N MET A 167 -12.53 -15.77 1.18
CA MET A 167 -12.89 -16.16 2.55
C MET A 167 -13.65 -17.48 2.58
N LYS A 168 -14.56 -17.72 1.64
CA LYS A 168 -15.25 -19.01 1.54
C LYS A 168 -14.27 -20.17 1.37
N GLN A 169 -13.28 -20.03 0.47
CA GLN A 169 -12.25 -21.04 0.27
C GLN A 169 -11.42 -21.25 1.55
N LEU A 170 -11.09 -20.20 2.32
CA LEU A 170 -10.40 -20.32 3.60
C LEU A 170 -11.27 -21.04 4.64
N ILE A 171 -12.57 -20.72 4.70
CA ILE A 171 -13.53 -21.41 5.59
C ILE A 171 -13.64 -22.89 5.24
N ASP A 172 -13.76 -23.24 3.97
CA ASP A 172 -13.78 -24.64 3.51
C ASP A 172 -12.48 -25.39 3.85
N PHE A 173 -11.36 -24.67 3.91
CA PHE A 173 -10.05 -25.21 4.28
C PHE A 173 -9.85 -25.36 5.80
N LYS A 174 -10.71 -24.80 6.63
CA LYS A 174 -10.59 -24.70 8.09
C LYS A 174 -10.25 -26.01 8.80
N SER A 175 -10.94 -27.10 8.45
CA SER A 175 -10.71 -28.43 9.09
C SER A 175 -9.31 -28.97 8.79
N LYS A 176 -8.84 -28.80 7.54
CA LYS A 176 -7.50 -29.17 7.12
C LYS A 176 -6.44 -28.34 7.81
N LEU A 177 -6.68 -27.01 7.92
CA LEU A 177 -5.78 -26.11 8.61
C LEU A 177 -5.66 -26.46 10.10
N LYS A 178 -6.78 -26.76 10.79
CA LYS A 178 -6.75 -27.20 12.20
C LYS A 178 -5.97 -28.50 12.40
N SER A 179 -6.04 -29.43 11.46
CA SER A 179 -5.30 -30.70 11.54
C SER A 179 -3.82 -30.59 11.19
N SER A 180 -3.39 -29.49 10.58
CA SER A 180 -1.98 -29.29 10.21
C SER A 180 -1.09 -29.10 11.43
N ARG A 181 0.21 -29.36 11.28
CA ARG A 181 1.23 -29.16 12.33
C ARG A 181 1.89 -27.78 12.28
N ALA A 182 1.80 -27.09 11.15
CA ALA A 182 2.29 -25.74 10.94
C ALA A 182 1.61 -25.14 9.70
N LEU A 183 1.62 -23.82 9.59
CA LEU A 183 1.15 -23.06 8.45
C LEU A 183 2.31 -22.32 7.78
N ILE A 184 2.42 -22.43 6.46
CA ILE A 184 3.18 -21.52 5.61
C ILE A 184 2.19 -20.56 4.96
N LEU A 185 2.31 -19.26 5.25
CA LEU A 185 1.57 -18.19 4.62
C LEU A 185 2.47 -17.49 3.61
N ASP A 186 2.29 -17.81 2.32
CA ASP A 186 3.14 -17.27 1.25
C ASP A 186 2.58 -15.95 0.71
N LEU A 187 3.23 -14.85 1.05
CA LEU A 187 2.92 -13.49 0.61
C LEU A 187 3.96 -12.94 -0.37
N ARG A 188 4.86 -13.77 -0.89
CA ARG A 188 5.84 -13.32 -1.89
C ARG A 188 5.12 -12.85 -3.15
N ASP A 189 5.59 -11.74 -3.70
CA ASP A 189 5.01 -11.06 -4.88
C ASP A 189 3.58 -10.51 -4.66
N ASN A 190 3.12 -10.41 -3.42
CA ASN A 190 1.81 -9.86 -3.09
C ASN A 190 1.88 -8.34 -2.98
N MET A 191 1.42 -7.65 -4.00
CA MET A 191 1.42 -6.19 -4.08
C MET A 191 0.30 -5.50 -3.26
N GLY A 192 -0.37 -6.23 -2.39
CA GLY A 192 -1.45 -5.67 -1.57
C GLY A 192 -2.81 -5.70 -2.25
N GLY A 193 -3.68 -4.77 -1.87
CA GLY A 193 -5.07 -4.67 -2.31
C GLY A 193 -5.98 -4.12 -1.21
N GLU A 194 -6.99 -4.87 -0.78
CA GLU A 194 -7.97 -4.44 0.21
C GLU A 194 -7.45 -4.56 1.65
N LEU A 195 -7.49 -3.46 2.39
CA LEU A 195 -7.14 -3.44 3.82
C LEU A 195 -8.08 -4.31 4.65
N ARG A 196 -9.38 -4.32 4.30
CA ARG A 196 -10.40 -5.13 4.97
C ARG A 196 -10.03 -6.62 4.92
N PHE A 197 -9.61 -7.12 3.77
CA PHE A 197 -9.25 -8.54 3.60
C PHE A 197 -8.04 -8.93 4.47
N ALA A 198 -7.08 -8.04 4.68
CA ALA A 198 -6.00 -8.27 5.64
C ALA A 198 -6.53 -8.45 7.07
N GLY A 199 -7.54 -7.65 7.47
CA GLY A 199 -8.25 -7.81 8.74
C GLY A 199 -8.98 -9.14 8.85
N GLU A 200 -9.71 -9.55 7.81
CA GLU A 200 -10.45 -10.82 7.76
C GLU A 200 -9.51 -12.03 7.92
N ILE A 201 -8.40 -12.06 7.18
CA ILE A 201 -7.41 -13.15 7.27
C ILE A 201 -6.73 -13.16 8.65
N SER A 202 -6.38 -11.98 9.17
CA SER A 202 -5.80 -11.89 10.51
C SER A 202 -6.76 -12.46 11.56
N HIS A 203 -8.04 -12.07 11.53
CA HIS A 203 -9.06 -12.55 12.46
C HIS A 203 -9.35 -14.06 12.28
N TYR A 204 -9.37 -14.53 11.03
CA TYR A 204 -9.55 -15.94 10.72
C TYR A 204 -8.48 -16.83 11.35
N LEU A 205 -7.20 -16.41 11.25
CA LEU A 205 -6.06 -17.16 11.78
C LEU A 205 -5.89 -16.95 13.30
N CYS A 206 -5.88 -15.72 13.72
CA CYS A 206 -5.54 -15.28 15.08
C CYS A 206 -6.57 -14.22 15.54
N PRO A 207 -7.76 -14.65 15.99
CA PRO A 207 -8.82 -13.72 16.35
C PRO A 207 -8.42 -12.81 17.49
N ASP A 208 -8.45 -11.51 17.25
CA ASP A 208 -8.34 -10.46 18.25
C ASP A 208 -9.37 -9.34 17.97
N ASN A 209 -9.56 -8.45 18.93
CA ASN A 209 -10.50 -7.32 18.77
C ASN A 209 -9.98 -6.25 17.80
N ASP A 210 -8.66 -6.21 17.57
CA ASP A 210 -8.00 -5.19 16.74
C ASP A 210 -7.97 -5.57 15.24
N SER A 211 -8.31 -6.80 14.89
CA SER A 211 -8.24 -7.29 13.51
C SER A 211 -9.04 -6.41 12.54
N PHE A 212 -10.18 -5.93 12.96
CA PHE A 212 -11.09 -5.11 12.15
C PHE A 212 -11.00 -3.60 12.42
N ILE A 213 -10.23 -3.19 13.40
CA ILE A 213 -10.05 -1.77 13.72
C ILE A 213 -8.86 -1.25 12.92
N HIS A 214 -9.08 -0.16 12.19
CA HIS A 214 -8.06 0.53 11.44
C HIS A 214 -8.05 2.00 11.81
N ASP A 215 -6.87 2.48 12.18
CA ASP A 215 -6.61 3.87 12.49
C ASP A 215 -5.93 4.55 11.32
N PHE A 216 -6.41 5.72 10.94
CA PHE A 216 -5.90 6.47 9.81
C PHE A 216 -5.71 7.94 10.14
N TYR A 217 -4.73 8.57 9.48
CA TYR A 217 -4.73 10.01 9.24
C TYR A 217 -5.41 10.29 7.91
N VAL A 218 -6.25 11.32 7.86
CA VAL A 218 -6.93 11.80 6.65
C VAL A 218 -6.90 13.32 6.58
N ARG A 219 -6.83 13.86 5.35
CA ARG A 219 -6.98 15.30 5.12
C ARG A 219 -8.46 15.61 4.87
N ILE A 220 -8.96 16.72 5.44
CA ILE A 220 -10.37 17.10 5.38
C ILE A 220 -10.62 18.45 4.68
N ASN A 221 -9.61 19.02 4.02
CA ASN A 221 -9.81 20.21 3.19
C ASN A 221 -10.63 19.90 1.91
N PRO A 222 -11.14 20.91 1.22
CA PRO A 222 -12.01 20.73 0.02
C PRO A 222 -11.38 19.85 -1.07
N ASP A 223 -10.07 20.00 -1.34
CA ASP A 223 -9.37 19.25 -2.39
C ASP A 223 -9.30 17.75 -2.05
N ALA A 224 -8.89 17.43 -0.82
CA ALA A 224 -8.83 16.05 -0.35
C ALA A 224 -10.22 15.42 -0.30
N MET A 225 -11.23 16.13 0.16
CA MET A 225 -12.62 15.66 0.22
C MET A 225 -13.18 15.39 -1.16
N LYS A 226 -12.86 16.21 -2.17
CA LYS A 226 -13.31 16.01 -3.56
C LYS A 226 -12.82 14.70 -4.15
N LEU A 227 -11.54 14.34 -3.95
CA LEU A 227 -10.98 13.07 -4.41
C LEU A 227 -11.41 11.86 -3.59
N ASN A 228 -11.77 12.10 -2.34
CA ASN A 228 -12.21 11.07 -1.41
C ASN A 228 -13.74 10.97 -1.30
N ASN A 229 -14.51 11.47 -2.28
CA ASN A 229 -15.99 11.50 -2.29
C ASN A 229 -16.68 10.17 -1.96
N HIS A 230 -15.97 9.05 -1.91
CA HIS A 230 -16.46 7.75 -1.45
C HIS A 230 -16.25 7.49 0.05
N TYR A 231 -15.64 8.42 0.78
CA TYR A 231 -15.85 8.49 2.22
C TYR A 231 -17.24 9.15 2.45
N ASN A 232 -18.31 8.41 2.17
CA ASN A 232 -19.44 8.51 3.07
C ASN A 232 -18.84 8.22 4.43
N ILE A 233 -18.51 9.28 5.20
CA ILE A 233 -18.18 9.15 6.60
C ILE A 233 -19.46 8.61 7.20
N PRO A 234 -19.59 7.28 7.44
CA PRO A 234 -20.81 6.75 8.03
C PRO A 234 -20.91 7.34 9.45
N ASP A 235 -22.11 7.47 9.96
CA ASP A 235 -22.39 7.98 11.31
C ASP A 235 -21.64 7.26 12.47
N LYS A 236 -20.88 6.21 12.15
CA LYS A 236 -20.08 5.40 13.08
C LYS A 236 -18.58 5.71 13.09
N ILE A 237 -18.13 6.79 12.44
CA ILE A 237 -16.72 7.17 12.41
C ILE A 237 -16.45 8.22 13.48
N THR A 238 -15.44 7.95 14.31
CA THR A 238 -14.91 8.95 15.25
C THR A 238 -13.76 9.68 14.55
N LEU A 239 -13.92 11.00 14.36
CA LEU A 239 -12.87 11.90 13.93
C LEU A 239 -12.31 12.62 15.16
N GLN A 240 -10.99 12.57 15.33
CA GLN A 240 -10.29 13.30 16.39
C GLN A 240 -9.39 14.36 15.74
N ASP A 241 -9.33 15.52 16.36
CA ASP A 241 -8.41 16.57 15.95
C ASP A 241 -6.97 16.15 16.19
N THR A 242 -6.09 16.65 15.35
CA THR A 242 -4.64 16.59 15.53
C THR A 242 -4.09 18.01 15.67
N ASP A 243 -2.82 18.14 16.08
CA ASP A 243 -2.14 19.44 16.14
C ASP A 243 -1.87 20.04 14.73
N ILE A 244 -2.14 19.28 13.67
CA ILE A 244 -1.94 19.70 12.28
C ILE A 244 -3.28 20.14 11.72
N PRO A 245 -3.42 21.41 11.26
CA PRO A 245 -4.64 21.88 10.62
C PRO A 245 -5.06 20.94 9.47
N ASP A 246 -6.37 20.74 9.30
CA ASP A 246 -7.00 19.90 8.28
C ASP A 246 -6.59 18.40 8.26
N LEU A 247 -5.72 17.97 9.17
CA LEU A 247 -5.41 16.56 9.39
C LEU A 247 -6.26 16.01 10.54
N LYS A 248 -6.96 14.92 10.32
CA LYS A 248 -7.76 14.23 11.35
C LYS A 248 -7.27 12.81 11.54
N HIS A 249 -7.36 12.34 12.77
CA HIS A 249 -7.25 10.94 13.12
C HIS A 249 -8.64 10.29 13.01
N LEU A 250 -8.74 9.24 12.26
CA LEU A 250 -9.97 8.51 11.98
C LEU A 250 -9.81 7.06 12.41
N THR A 251 -10.70 6.60 13.29
CA THR A 251 -10.81 5.18 13.65
C THR A 251 -12.05 4.59 13.00
N LYS A 252 -11.88 3.55 12.21
CA LYS A 252 -12.97 2.83 11.55
C LYS A 252 -12.92 1.34 11.89
N SER A 253 -14.07 0.78 12.27
CA SER A 253 -14.28 -0.66 12.37
C SER A 253 -14.92 -1.18 11.09
N PHE A 254 -14.35 -2.24 10.52
CA PHE A 254 -14.89 -2.97 9.37
C PHE A 254 -15.62 -4.24 9.79
N LYS A 255 -15.84 -4.46 11.08
CA LYS A 255 -16.41 -5.70 11.61
C LYS A 255 -17.75 -6.07 10.96
N ASP A 256 -18.64 -5.09 10.81
CA ASP A 256 -19.98 -5.31 10.23
C ASP A 256 -19.94 -5.58 8.70
N GLU A 257 -18.80 -5.29 8.05
CA GLU A 257 -18.58 -5.47 6.62
C GLU A 257 -17.83 -6.78 6.28
N CYS A 258 -17.42 -7.54 7.29
CA CYS A 258 -16.51 -8.67 7.15
C CYS A 258 -17.22 -10.01 7.35
N VAL A 259 -16.76 -11.03 6.64
CA VAL A 259 -17.10 -12.41 6.95
C VAL A 259 -16.30 -12.83 8.18
N ILE A 260 -17.02 -13.09 9.29
CA ILE A 260 -16.40 -13.48 10.56
C ILE A 260 -16.48 -14.98 10.72
N ASP A 261 -15.37 -15.66 10.57
CA ASP A 261 -15.13 -17.01 11.02
C ASP A 261 -13.72 -17.10 11.57
N THR A 262 -13.43 -18.09 12.40
CA THR A 262 -12.11 -18.20 13.03
C THR A 262 -11.63 -19.64 13.06
N VAL A 263 -10.34 -19.81 12.87
CA VAL A 263 -9.63 -21.06 13.12
C VAL A 263 -9.08 -21.07 14.53
N ASN A 264 -8.69 -19.89 15.04
CA ASN A 264 -7.91 -19.74 16.26
C ASN A 264 -6.68 -20.65 16.21
N TYR A 265 -5.77 -20.34 15.25
CA TYR A 265 -4.64 -21.20 14.92
C TYR A 265 -3.53 -21.04 15.96
N ASP A 266 -3.27 -22.08 16.73
CA ASP A 266 -2.39 -22.09 17.90
C ASP A 266 -0.96 -22.60 17.61
N LYS A 267 -0.70 -23.00 16.35
CA LYS A 267 0.58 -23.56 15.92
C LYS A 267 1.44 -22.51 15.21
N ASN A 268 2.67 -22.90 14.82
CA ASN A 268 3.57 -21.97 14.16
C ASN A 268 3.07 -21.54 12.78
N ILE A 269 3.15 -20.24 12.51
CA ILE A 269 2.88 -19.62 11.22
C ILE A 269 4.21 -19.07 10.69
N TYR A 270 4.59 -19.48 9.49
CA TYR A 270 5.75 -19.00 8.77
C TYR A 270 5.30 -18.14 7.59
N ILE A 271 5.50 -16.83 7.68
CA ILE A 271 5.13 -15.89 6.64
C ILE A 271 6.30 -15.72 5.68
N LEU A 272 6.10 -16.03 4.40
CA LEU A 272 7.13 -15.84 3.38
C LEU A 272 6.98 -14.48 2.73
N THR A 273 8.08 -13.73 2.65
CA THR A 273 8.10 -12.36 2.12
C THR A 273 9.22 -12.15 1.11
N ASN A 274 9.04 -11.14 0.27
CA ASN A 274 10.09 -10.55 -0.57
C ASN A 274 9.83 -9.05 -0.77
N THR A 275 10.69 -8.38 -1.51
CA THR A 275 10.59 -6.93 -1.75
C THR A 275 9.33 -6.52 -2.52
N ALA A 276 8.62 -7.45 -3.14
CA ALA A 276 7.33 -7.20 -3.79
C ALA A 276 6.11 -7.42 -2.85
N THR A 277 6.34 -7.85 -1.60
CA THR A 277 5.31 -7.90 -0.56
C THR A 277 5.08 -6.47 -0.04
N VAL A 278 3.95 -5.85 -0.36
CA VAL A 278 3.68 -4.42 -0.04
C VAL A 278 2.25 -4.15 0.39
N SER A 279 1.99 -2.96 0.95
CA SER A 279 0.67 -2.39 1.21
C SER A 279 -0.18 -3.27 2.15
N SER A 280 -1.39 -3.67 1.78
CA SER A 280 -2.27 -4.49 2.65
C SER A 280 -1.71 -5.87 2.97
N ALA A 281 -0.75 -6.40 2.18
CA ALA A 281 0.01 -7.60 2.58
C ALA A 281 0.90 -7.30 3.79
N GLU A 282 1.49 -6.12 3.85
CA GLU A 282 2.27 -5.67 5.02
C GLU A 282 1.36 -5.38 6.22
N LEU A 283 0.12 -4.90 6.00
CA LEU A 283 -0.86 -4.77 7.08
C LEU A 283 -1.20 -6.13 7.71
N LEU A 284 -1.36 -7.16 6.88
CA LEU A 284 -1.57 -8.52 7.39
C LEU A 284 -0.38 -8.99 8.24
N ILE A 285 0.86 -8.75 7.77
CA ILE A 285 2.07 -9.05 8.53
C ILE A 285 2.08 -8.26 9.85
N TYR A 286 1.78 -6.96 9.83
CA TYR A 286 1.72 -6.11 11.01
C TYR A 286 0.76 -6.67 12.07
N LYS A 287 -0.42 -7.13 11.64
CA LYS A 287 -1.41 -7.72 12.54
C LYS A 287 -0.97 -9.07 13.11
N LEU A 288 -0.47 -9.96 12.25
CA LEU A 288 -0.09 -11.33 12.64
C LEU A 288 1.21 -11.37 13.47
N LYS A 289 2.19 -10.51 13.22
CA LYS A 289 3.48 -10.51 13.94
C LYS A 289 3.37 -10.26 15.45
N LYS A 290 2.22 -9.81 15.95
CA LYS A 290 1.93 -9.68 17.39
C LYS A 290 1.82 -11.05 18.09
N HIS A 291 1.59 -12.11 17.34
CA HIS A 291 1.44 -13.45 17.89
C HIS A 291 2.80 -14.15 18.02
N PRO A 292 3.08 -14.79 19.16
CA PRO A 292 4.41 -15.34 19.48
C PRO A 292 4.83 -16.51 18.56
N ASN A 293 3.84 -17.16 17.91
CA ASN A 293 4.06 -18.29 17.03
C ASN A 293 4.29 -17.90 15.57
N VAL A 294 4.38 -16.59 15.26
CA VAL A 294 4.60 -16.08 13.90
C VAL A 294 6.07 -15.80 13.68
N LYS A 295 6.60 -16.28 12.54
CA LYS A 295 7.94 -15.96 12.04
C LYS A 295 7.88 -15.52 10.58
N ILE A 296 8.66 -14.50 10.24
CA ILE A 296 8.82 -13.99 8.87
C ILE A 296 10.11 -14.58 8.28
N ILE A 297 10.02 -15.14 7.08
CA ILE A 297 11.16 -15.74 6.36
C ILE A 297 11.22 -15.18 4.94
N GLY A 298 12.40 -14.79 4.49
CA GLY A 298 12.60 -14.29 3.13
C GLY A 298 13.46 -13.05 3.08
N ASP A 299 13.04 -12.08 2.27
CA ASP A 299 13.63 -10.75 2.22
C ASP A 299 12.76 -9.72 2.93
N ASN A 300 13.32 -8.53 3.14
CA ASN A 300 12.53 -7.40 3.60
C ASN A 300 11.32 -7.21 2.69
N THR A 301 10.18 -6.83 3.27
CA THR A 301 9.05 -6.37 2.48
C THR A 301 9.38 -5.03 1.80
N GLY A 302 8.53 -4.59 0.88
CA GLY A 302 8.86 -3.40 0.08
C GLY A 302 8.79 -2.08 0.84
N GLY A 303 7.99 -2.01 1.92
CA GLY A 303 7.81 -0.77 2.68
C GLY A 303 6.91 0.23 1.96
N ALA A 304 5.63 -0.09 1.84
CA ALA A 304 4.62 0.79 1.26
C ALA A 304 3.31 0.67 2.07
N LEU A 305 3.35 0.96 3.36
CA LEU A 305 2.20 0.85 4.24
C LEU A 305 1.88 2.14 4.98
N LYS A 306 2.85 3.01 5.24
CA LYS A 306 2.65 4.22 6.03
C LYS A 306 1.65 5.17 5.38
N TYR A 307 1.73 5.34 4.07
CA TYR A 307 0.81 6.15 3.27
C TYR A 307 0.15 5.28 2.21
N CYS A 308 -1.15 5.18 2.24
CA CYS A 308 -1.89 4.24 1.39
C CYS A 308 -3.08 4.90 0.69
N ARG A 309 -3.86 4.06 -0.03
CA ARG A 309 -5.01 4.48 -0.83
C ARG A 309 -4.63 5.58 -1.82
N SER A 310 -3.81 5.18 -2.79
CA SER A 310 -3.38 6.07 -3.86
C SER A 310 -4.58 6.64 -4.64
N ARG A 311 -4.61 7.96 -4.80
CA ARG A 311 -5.54 8.71 -5.64
C ARG A 311 -4.77 9.60 -6.58
N GLY A 312 -5.28 9.76 -7.80
CA GLY A 312 -4.56 10.50 -8.82
C GLY A 312 -5.39 11.52 -9.57
N VAL A 313 -4.70 12.54 -10.04
CA VAL A 313 -5.22 13.56 -10.95
C VAL A 313 -4.34 13.60 -12.18
N VAL A 314 -4.96 13.78 -13.35
CA VAL A 314 -4.23 13.97 -14.62
C VAL A 314 -4.21 15.46 -14.94
N CYS A 315 -3.02 16.01 -15.07
CA CYS A 315 -2.80 17.39 -15.49
C CYS A 315 -3.43 17.64 -16.88
N PRO A 316 -4.19 18.71 -17.08
CA PRO A 316 -4.95 18.94 -18.31
C PRO A 316 -4.11 19.20 -19.54
N HIS A 317 -2.91 19.75 -19.37
CA HIS A 317 -2.04 20.16 -20.47
C HIS A 317 -0.97 19.10 -20.76
N SER A 318 -0.16 18.70 -19.81
CA SER A 318 0.89 17.68 -20.01
C SER A 318 0.36 16.27 -20.07
N HIS A 319 -0.84 16.02 -19.56
CA HIS A 319 -1.42 14.71 -19.33
C HIS A 319 -0.58 13.83 -18.38
N ILE A 320 0.34 14.42 -17.61
CA ILE A 320 1.02 13.71 -16.53
C ILE A 320 0.03 13.48 -15.41
N ALA A 321 -0.05 12.24 -14.92
CA ALA A 321 -0.81 11.92 -13.73
C ALA A 321 0.10 11.93 -12.50
N ILE A 322 -0.36 12.60 -11.44
CA ILE A 322 0.22 12.49 -10.10
C ILE A 322 -0.67 11.60 -9.24
N PHE A 323 -0.07 10.62 -8.57
CA PHE A 323 -0.74 9.79 -7.58
C PHE A 323 -0.12 10.02 -6.20
N VAL A 324 -0.97 10.15 -5.19
CA VAL A 324 -0.56 10.40 -3.80
C VAL A 324 -1.34 9.50 -2.84
N GLY A 325 -0.71 9.10 -1.74
CA GLY A 325 -1.41 8.45 -0.63
C GLY A 325 -2.39 9.42 0.04
N THR A 326 -3.64 9.02 0.24
CA THR A 326 -4.70 9.86 0.84
C THR A 326 -5.07 9.47 2.26
N ILE A 327 -4.56 8.33 2.75
CA ILE A 327 -4.64 7.92 4.15
C ILE A 327 -3.25 7.59 4.68
N GLY A 328 -2.99 7.96 5.93
CA GLY A 328 -1.75 7.64 6.65
C GLY A 328 -2.02 6.66 7.80
N MET A 329 -1.10 5.73 8.04
CA MET A 329 -1.17 4.79 9.16
C MET A 329 -0.36 5.34 10.33
N PRO A 330 -1.00 5.84 11.42
CA PRO A 330 -0.29 6.48 12.54
C PRO A 330 0.63 5.53 13.30
N PHE A 331 0.31 4.23 13.29
CA PHE A 331 1.04 3.18 14.00
C PHE A 331 2.28 2.65 13.25
N ILE A 332 2.53 3.12 12.01
CA ILE A 332 3.70 2.74 11.22
C ILE A 332 4.82 3.75 11.43
N GLU A 333 6.00 3.24 11.75
CA GLU A 333 7.20 4.03 12.01
C GLU A 333 7.57 4.94 10.82
N PRO A 334 8.14 6.13 11.08
CA PRO A 334 8.48 7.09 10.02
C PRO A 334 9.41 6.55 8.93
N ASN A 335 10.34 5.67 9.30
CA ASN A 335 11.35 5.08 8.41
C ASN A 335 10.90 3.77 7.77
N PHE A 336 9.64 3.39 7.90
CA PHE A 336 9.12 2.14 7.34
C PHE A 336 9.09 2.17 5.80
N GLU A 337 8.74 3.32 5.21
CA GLU A 337 8.65 3.47 3.76
C GLU A 337 9.97 3.11 3.07
N LEU A 338 9.88 2.30 2.02
CA LEU A 338 10.99 1.72 1.23
C LEU A 338 11.94 0.76 2.00
N HIS A 339 11.68 0.47 3.27
CA HIS A 339 12.46 -0.47 4.09
C HIS A 339 11.65 -1.73 4.46
N GLY A 340 10.37 -1.54 4.78
CA GLY A 340 9.43 -2.62 5.12
C GLY A 340 9.77 -3.38 6.41
N PHE A 341 9.16 -4.54 6.56
CA PHE A 341 9.47 -5.47 7.65
C PHE A 341 10.73 -6.25 7.34
N THR A 342 11.65 -6.28 8.29
CA THR A 342 12.81 -7.18 8.25
C THR A 342 12.36 -8.59 8.66
N PRO A 343 12.74 -9.64 7.91
CA PRO A 343 12.40 -11.01 8.27
C PRO A 343 13.19 -11.49 9.50
N ASP A 344 12.60 -12.43 10.26
CA ASP A 344 13.27 -13.12 11.36
C ASP A 344 14.38 -14.06 10.84
N ILE A 345 14.17 -14.62 9.65
CA ILE A 345 15.15 -15.46 8.95
C ILE A 345 15.30 -14.92 7.53
N LYS A 346 16.43 -14.28 7.28
CA LYS A 346 16.73 -13.73 5.96
C LYS A 346 17.24 -14.80 5.01
N CYS A 347 16.72 -14.81 3.78
CA CYS A 347 17.26 -15.64 2.71
C CYS A 347 18.58 -15.04 2.19
N ILE A 348 19.58 -15.90 2.00
CA ILE A 348 20.81 -15.56 1.27
C ILE A 348 20.55 -15.81 -0.23
N ASP A 349 21.29 -15.14 -1.09
CA ASP A 349 21.15 -15.27 -2.54
C ASP A 349 21.07 -16.75 -3.00
N GLY A 350 20.05 -17.04 -3.81
CA GLY A 350 19.77 -18.38 -4.31
C GLY A 350 18.98 -19.31 -3.36
N GLN A 351 18.74 -18.90 -2.11
CA GLN A 351 17.91 -19.69 -1.19
C GLN A 351 16.42 -19.46 -1.45
N ASN A 352 15.63 -20.51 -1.25
CA ASN A 352 14.18 -20.47 -1.36
C ASN A 352 13.54 -20.41 0.03
N ALA A 353 12.83 -19.32 0.33
CA ALA A 353 12.16 -19.09 1.62
C ALA A 353 11.20 -20.27 1.99
N PHE A 354 10.54 -20.88 1.03
CA PHE A 354 9.66 -22.02 1.26
C PHE A 354 10.42 -23.24 1.79
N ASN A 355 11.59 -23.53 1.21
CA ASN A 355 12.43 -24.64 1.67
C ASN A 355 13.00 -24.37 3.08
N ILE A 356 13.37 -23.12 3.36
CA ILE A 356 13.83 -22.71 4.70
C ILE A 356 12.70 -22.92 5.72
N ALA A 357 11.47 -22.49 5.40
CA ALA A 357 10.32 -22.72 6.26
C ALA A 357 10.08 -24.22 6.56
N LEU A 358 10.15 -25.06 5.53
CA LEU A 358 10.03 -26.52 5.72
C LEU A 358 11.14 -27.08 6.62
N ASN A 359 12.38 -26.62 6.46
CA ASN A 359 13.50 -27.03 7.30
C ASN A 359 13.29 -26.58 8.77
N GLU A 360 12.84 -25.36 9.01
CA GLU A 360 12.50 -24.87 10.34
C GLU A 360 11.42 -25.69 11.02
N ILE A 361 10.36 -26.04 10.26
CA ILE A 361 9.26 -26.90 10.75
C ILE A 361 9.78 -28.29 11.12
N ASN A 362 10.66 -28.88 10.31
CA ASN A 362 11.20 -30.23 10.53
C ASN A 362 12.20 -30.26 11.70
N ASN A 363 13.08 -29.26 11.82
CA ASN A 363 14.09 -29.17 12.89
C ASN A 363 13.45 -29.01 14.28
N LYS A 364 12.32 -28.27 14.39
CA LYS A 364 11.58 -28.18 15.67
C LYS A 364 10.99 -29.52 16.10
N ASN A 365 10.53 -30.35 15.15
CA ASN A 365 10.04 -31.68 15.47
C ASN A 365 11.14 -32.60 16.01
N ILE A 366 12.37 -32.49 15.54
CA ILE A 366 13.52 -33.26 16.04
C ILE A 366 13.80 -32.91 17.51
N LYS A 367 13.75 -31.62 17.88
CA LYS A 367 13.94 -31.17 19.29
C LYS A 367 12.84 -31.70 20.22
N PHE A 368 11.58 -31.72 19.78
CA PHE A 368 10.47 -32.30 20.58
C PHE A 368 10.59 -33.80 20.75
N ASN A 369 11.02 -34.53 19.72
CA ASN A 369 11.20 -36.00 19.82
C ASN A 369 12.43 -36.41 20.67
N CYS A 370 13.48 -35.59 20.73
CA CYS A 370 14.64 -35.82 21.61
C CYS A 370 14.29 -35.63 23.08
N ASN A 371 13.45 -34.64 23.41
CA ASN A 371 13.03 -34.39 24.80
C ASN A 371 12.05 -35.42 25.33
N ASN A 372 11.33 -36.17 24.47
CA ASN A 372 10.43 -37.24 24.87
C ASN A 372 11.10 -38.64 24.92
N ARG A 373 12.40 -38.74 24.61
CA ARG A 373 13.16 -40.01 24.70
C ARG A 373 14.12 -40.06 25.91
N CYS A 374 14.09 -39.05 26.76
CA CYS A 374 14.85 -39.03 28.01
C CYS A 374 13.91 -39.02 29.22
N ILE A 375 13.07 -40.07 29.36
CA ILE A 375 12.44 -40.48 30.62
C ILE A 375 12.49 -42.01 30.67
#